data_7f8a3502ff03baf9f27fd2baf0e3d030
#
_entry.id   7f8a3502ff03baf9f27fd2baf0e3d030
#
_cell.length_a   1.000
_cell.length_b   1.000
_cell.length_c   1.000
_cell.angle_alpha   90.00
_cell.angle_beta   90.00
_cell.angle_gamma   90.00
#
_symmetry.space_group_name_H-M   'P 1'
#
loop_
_entity.id
_entity.type
_entity.pdbx_description
1 polymer ?
#
loop_
_entity_poly.entity_id
_entity_poly.type
_entity_poly.pdbx_seq_one_letter_code
_entity_poly.pdbx_strand_id
1 'polypeptide(L)'
;MQKFKLLPITVAVAASLASLSSFAAETDLAALEQRIQELESQVGDIKYTDDQQQAVLTSETNVPDGIVFSGYARYGAHYKSGDERYVDIGTTGRSVGRLGNEANGGEVQLAKLFEADNGAIWDIVFMADHWEADAWADDGGLSMKKMYAGVTNVFESQPELYMWAGRDFHQRPQQGLNDYFWMTHDGQGAGFNNLDFGGAKLDMGFVGQVKGGLVNDNGRYAITSKLHSINAGIGQLDLYANYGFASDEADSDVAGDPKVSDETAYLVGATLGLGASNKLVVKYGDGADSSVYDLKGDYQTLYASVEGSYAASEQFIIDYLVSYKDNSGSDLDRENTEYAGIVRPQYQWDDVHSTWLEAGYGMVDYDDDGEENAWKVTLSQNVSLGGLPWSRPMLRFYTTVGDVETKGNTVKTTNVDTLSFGAMFEAWW
;
A
#
# COMPACT_ATOMS: atom_id res chain seq x y z
N MET A 1 7.74 -17.73 -38.43
CA MET A 1 8.72 -18.34 -37.54
C MET A 1 10.03 -17.56 -37.65
N GLN A 2 10.17 -16.51 -36.87
CA GLN A 2 11.43 -15.77 -36.74
C GLN A 2 12.26 -16.42 -35.62
N LYS A 3 13.49 -16.72 -35.94
CA LYS A 3 14.43 -17.35 -34.99
C LYS A 3 14.88 -16.30 -33.98
N PHE A 4 14.48 -16.45 -32.74
CA PHE A 4 15.00 -15.70 -31.60
C PHE A 4 16.50 -15.89 -31.49
N LYS A 5 17.26 -14.80 -31.53
CA LYS A 5 18.68 -14.80 -31.22
C LYS A 5 18.88 -14.67 -29.72
N LEU A 6 19.13 -15.77 -29.04
CA LEU A 6 19.36 -15.90 -27.59
C LEU A 6 20.69 -15.31 -27.08
N LEU A 7 21.37 -14.44 -27.82
CA LEU A 7 22.73 -14.01 -27.48
C LEU A 7 22.89 -12.88 -26.44
N PRO A 8 21.92 -12.00 -26.15
CA PRO A 8 22.14 -10.96 -25.14
C PRO A 8 21.88 -11.38 -23.68
N ILE A 9 21.12 -12.44 -23.46
CA ILE A 9 20.69 -12.82 -22.08
C ILE A 9 21.84 -13.45 -21.28
N THR A 10 22.69 -14.22 -21.93
CA THR A 10 23.85 -14.85 -21.27
C THR A 10 24.95 -13.87 -20.87
N VAL A 11 25.08 -12.75 -21.54
CA VAL A 11 26.10 -11.75 -21.23
C VAL A 11 25.71 -10.86 -20.04
N ALA A 12 24.43 -10.52 -19.89
CA ALA A 12 23.97 -9.72 -18.75
C ALA A 12 24.01 -10.50 -17.42
N VAL A 13 23.65 -11.78 -17.46
CA VAL A 13 23.72 -12.66 -16.27
C VAL A 13 25.20 -13.00 -15.94
N ALA A 14 26.04 -13.19 -16.94
CA ALA A 14 27.46 -13.46 -16.69
C ALA A 14 28.24 -12.22 -16.23
N ALA A 15 27.86 -11.01 -16.66
CA ALA A 15 28.49 -9.78 -16.21
C ALA A 15 28.13 -9.43 -14.77
N SER A 16 26.91 -9.77 -14.31
CA SER A 16 26.51 -9.62 -12.90
C SER A 16 27.19 -10.64 -11.97
N LEU A 17 27.55 -11.81 -12.47
CA LEU A 17 28.26 -12.84 -11.69
C LEU A 17 29.78 -12.65 -11.65
N ALA A 18 30.38 -11.99 -12.63
CA ALA A 18 31.84 -11.81 -12.70
C ALA A 18 32.37 -10.60 -11.91
N SER A 19 31.51 -9.67 -11.50
CA SER A 19 31.91 -8.52 -10.68
C SER A 19 31.89 -8.77 -9.16
N LEU A 20 31.48 -9.97 -8.72
CA LEU A 20 31.21 -10.29 -7.33
C LEU A 20 32.43 -10.83 -6.53
N SER A 21 33.60 -10.94 -7.14
CA SER A 21 34.73 -11.60 -6.46
C SER A 21 35.86 -10.70 -5.93
N SER A 22 35.70 -9.38 -5.87
CA SER A 22 36.84 -8.52 -5.49
C SER A 22 36.61 -7.29 -4.60
N PHE A 23 35.52 -7.22 -3.84
CA PHE A 23 35.38 -6.19 -2.80
C PHE A 23 34.72 -6.74 -1.51
N ALA A 24 35.47 -7.60 -0.80
CA ALA A 24 35.23 -7.79 0.63
C ALA A 24 36.25 -6.92 1.38
N ALA A 25 35.94 -5.64 1.57
CA ALA A 25 36.50 -4.87 2.66
C ALA A 25 35.68 -5.21 3.90
N GLU A 26 36.31 -5.67 4.97
CA GLU A 26 35.74 -5.73 6.30
C GLU A 26 35.25 -4.33 6.68
N THR A 27 34.06 -4.00 6.28
CA THR A 27 33.34 -2.86 6.81
C THR A 27 32.88 -3.30 8.19
N ASP A 28 33.27 -2.54 9.20
CA ASP A 28 32.98 -2.79 10.59
C ASP A 28 31.47 -2.90 10.83
N LEU A 29 30.96 -4.15 10.75
CA LEU A 29 29.53 -4.46 10.90
C LEU A 29 29.00 -3.95 12.23
N ALA A 30 29.83 -3.99 13.28
CA ALA A 30 29.49 -3.47 14.60
C ALA A 30 29.29 -1.95 14.59
N ALA A 31 30.07 -1.20 13.78
CA ALA A 31 29.90 0.25 13.63
C ALA A 31 28.63 0.58 12.84
N LEU A 32 28.25 -0.27 11.88
CA LEU A 32 26.98 -0.10 11.14
C LEU A 32 25.77 -0.45 12.00
N GLU A 33 25.83 -1.53 12.75
CA GLU A 33 24.79 -1.92 13.71
C GLU A 33 24.63 -0.86 14.80
N GLN A 34 25.72 -0.33 15.31
CA GLN A 34 25.71 0.77 16.29
C GLN A 34 25.11 2.05 15.68
N ARG A 35 25.37 2.33 14.38
CA ARG A 35 24.81 3.48 13.67
C ARG A 35 23.31 3.30 13.38
N ILE A 36 22.87 2.08 13.08
CA ILE A 36 21.45 1.73 12.92
C ILE A 36 20.75 1.87 14.27
N GLN A 37 21.30 1.36 15.35
CA GLN A 37 20.76 1.52 16.69
C GLN A 37 20.74 3.00 17.14
N GLU A 38 21.75 3.77 16.79
CA GLU A 38 21.76 5.22 17.02
C GLU A 38 20.69 5.95 16.22
N LEU A 39 20.49 5.58 14.95
CA LEU A 39 19.44 6.16 14.11
C LEU A 39 18.04 5.69 14.58
N GLU A 40 17.89 4.45 14.96
CA GLU A 40 16.65 3.93 15.56
C GLU A 40 16.34 4.61 16.90
N SER A 41 17.35 4.89 17.72
CA SER A 41 17.17 5.64 18.97
C SER A 41 16.94 7.14 18.75
N GLN A 42 17.44 7.73 17.64
CA GLN A 42 17.19 9.13 17.27
C GLN A 42 15.80 9.33 16.65
N VAL A 43 15.24 8.31 16.02
CA VAL A 43 13.86 8.33 15.52
C VAL A 43 12.87 8.24 16.69
N GLY A 44 13.35 7.83 17.88
CA GLY A 44 12.50 7.58 19.03
C GLY A 44 11.58 6.37 18.80
N ASP A 45 10.76 6.04 19.78
CA ASP A 45 9.78 4.95 19.69
C ASP A 45 8.56 5.31 18.81
N ILE A 46 8.75 6.11 17.76
CA ILE A 46 7.70 6.39 16.80
C ILE A 46 7.52 5.16 15.93
N LYS A 47 6.48 4.41 16.22
CA LYS A 47 6.07 3.25 15.42
C LYS A 47 5.08 3.69 14.37
N TYR A 48 5.30 3.23 13.13
CA TYR A 48 4.31 3.36 12.08
C TYR A 48 3.45 2.10 12.04
N THR A 49 2.15 2.24 11.99
CA THR A 49 1.28 1.11 11.73
C THR A 49 1.33 0.75 10.25
N ASP A 50 1.37 -0.55 9.93
CA ASP A 50 1.31 -1.05 8.55
C ASP A 50 0.07 -0.54 7.79
N ASP A 51 -1.00 -0.27 8.53
CA ASP A 51 -2.30 0.10 7.97
C ASP A 51 -2.39 1.57 7.54
N GLN A 52 -1.50 2.47 8.01
CA GLN A 52 -1.77 3.90 7.84
C GLN A 52 -0.54 4.77 7.55
N GLN A 53 0.67 4.22 7.59
CA GLN A 53 1.91 5.02 7.60
C GLN A 53 1.83 6.20 8.60
N GLN A 54 1.04 6.02 9.65
CA GLN A 54 0.79 7.00 10.69
C GLN A 54 1.65 6.69 11.90
N ALA A 55 2.30 7.71 12.44
CA ALA A 55 3.05 7.57 13.68
C ALA A 55 2.10 7.22 14.83
N VAL A 56 2.42 6.19 15.59
CA VAL A 56 1.71 5.87 16.83
C VAL A 56 2.40 6.58 17.99
N LEU A 57 1.77 7.63 18.48
CA LEU A 57 2.21 8.32 19.70
C LEU A 57 1.56 7.67 20.91
N THR A 58 2.37 7.36 21.90
CA THR A 58 1.94 6.85 23.20
C THR A 58 2.51 7.73 24.33
N SER A 59 2.02 7.55 25.54
CA SER A 59 2.56 8.24 26.72
C SER A 59 4.03 7.90 27.00
N GLU A 60 4.55 6.83 26.42
CA GLU A 60 5.94 6.38 26.55
C GLU A 60 6.83 6.85 25.39
N THR A 61 6.27 7.57 24.41
CA THR A 61 7.03 8.05 23.25
C THR A 61 8.14 8.98 23.69
N ASN A 62 9.37 8.64 23.33
CA ASN A 62 10.50 9.53 23.54
C ASN A 62 10.44 10.73 22.58
N VAL A 63 10.36 11.94 23.11
CA VAL A 63 10.24 13.17 22.32
C VAL A 63 11.63 13.64 21.87
N PRO A 64 11.97 13.55 20.58
CA PRO A 64 13.27 14.02 20.09
C PRO A 64 13.35 15.55 20.06
N ASP A 65 14.52 16.10 20.36
CA ASP A 65 14.76 17.56 20.32
C ASP A 65 14.62 18.16 18.92
N GLY A 66 14.83 17.35 17.88
CA GLY A 66 14.85 17.77 16.48
C GLY A 66 13.53 17.63 15.76
N ILE A 67 13.64 17.64 14.44
CA ILE A 67 12.57 17.26 13.50
C ILE A 67 12.82 15.80 13.10
N VAL A 68 11.81 14.97 13.17
CA VAL A 68 11.84 13.61 12.62
C VAL A 68 11.65 13.70 11.12
N PHE A 69 12.63 13.19 10.41
CA PHE A 69 12.63 13.11 8.96
C PHE A 69 12.44 11.65 8.55
N SER A 70 11.36 11.35 7.87
CA SER A 70 11.06 10.01 7.40
C SER A 70 10.52 10.05 5.98
N GLY A 71 10.48 8.92 5.32
CA GLY A 71 9.97 8.86 3.96
C GLY A 71 10.04 7.48 3.34
N TYR A 72 9.47 7.41 2.15
CA TYR A 72 9.53 6.26 1.25
C TYR A 72 9.77 6.75 -0.16
N ALA A 73 10.64 6.08 -0.91
CA ALA A 73 10.84 6.38 -2.31
C ALA A 73 11.19 5.12 -3.10
N ARG A 74 10.70 5.07 -4.34
CA ARG A 74 11.09 4.08 -5.33
C ARG A 74 11.17 4.74 -6.69
N TYR A 75 12.34 4.66 -7.31
CA TYR A 75 12.59 5.20 -8.65
C TYR A 75 13.44 4.25 -9.46
N GLY A 76 13.11 4.13 -10.72
CA GLY A 76 13.88 3.32 -11.64
C GLY A 76 13.60 3.63 -13.09
N ALA A 77 14.41 3.02 -13.93
CA ALA A 77 14.23 2.99 -15.37
C ALA A 77 14.00 1.56 -15.82
N HIS A 78 13.22 1.41 -16.89
CA HIS A 78 12.95 0.11 -17.49
C HIS A 78 12.98 0.23 -19.01
N TYR A 79 13.34 -0.88 -19.62
CA TYR A 79 13.22 -1.07 -21.05
C TYR A 79 12.13 -2.13 -21.29
N LYS A 80 11.20 -1.86 -22.19
CA LYS A 80 10.21 -2.84 -22.61
C LYS A 80 10.46 -3.27 -24.06
N SER A 81 10.21 -4.56 -24.31
CA SER A 81 10.14 -5.15 -25.64
C SER A 81 8.86 -5.96 -25.69
N GLY A 82 7.78 -5.36 -26.08
CA GLY A 82 6.42 -5.88 -26.05
C GLY A 82 5.46 -4.71 -26.12
N ASP A 83 4.17 -5.02 -26.07
CA ASP A 83 3.13 -4.01 -26.26
C ASP A 83 3.03 -3.09 -25.04
N GLU A 84 3.00 -3.68 -23.83
CA GLU A 84 2.80 -2.96 -22.59
C GLU A 84 3.94 -3.16 -21.57
N ARG A 85 4.08 -2.21 -20.65
CA ARG A 85 4.99 -2.32 -19.51
C ARG A 85 4.37 -3.14 -18.39
N TYR A 86 3.13 -2.81 -18.09
CA TYR A 86 2.41 -3.39 -16.96
C TYR A 86 1.62 -4.61 -17.41
N VAL A 87 1.67 -5.67 -16.62
CA VAL A 87 0.76 -6.80 -16.72
C VAL A 87 -0.16 -6.71 -15.53
N ASP A 88 -1.41 -6.36 -15.76
CA ASP A 88 -2.39 -6.13 -14.72
C ASP A 88 -3.82 -6.27 -15.26
N ILE A 89 -4.75 -6.74 -14.44
CA ILE A 89 -6.18 -6.84 -14.74
C ILE A 89 -7.00 -6.56 -13.48
N GLY A 90 -8.27 -6.25 -13.67
CA GLY A 90 -9.19 -5.99 -12.56
C GLY A 90 -8.85 -4.74 -11.79
N THR A 91 -9.27 -4.69 -10.53
CA THR A 91 -9.26 -3.49 -9.69
C THR A 91 -8.53 -3.68 -8.35
N THR A 92 -7.88 -4.83 -8.14
CA THR A 92 -7.19 -5.16 -6.89
C THR A 92 -5.70 -4.79 -6.88
N GLY A 93 -5.41 -3.55 -7.30
CA GLY A 93 -4.04 -3.02 -7.37
C GLY A 93 -3.23 -3.69 -8.48
N ARG A 94 -2.04 -4.16 -8.17
CA ARG A 94 -1.20 -4.96 -9.06
C ARG A 94 -1.59 -6.44 -8.93
N SER A 95 -2.71 -6.81 -9.48
CA SER A 95 -3.40 -8.09 -9.27
C SER A 95 -2.54 -9.34 -9.52
N VAL A 96 -1.57 -9.26 -10.44
CA VAL A 96 -0.61 -10.33 -10.73
C VAL A 96 0.79 -10.08 -10.15
N GLY A 97 0.89 -9.20 -9.17
CA GLY A 97 2.10 -8.90 -8.41
C GLY A 97 2.73 -7.56 -8.75
N ARG A 98 3.30 -6.96 -7.71
CA ARG A 98 3.90 -5.62 -7.77
C ARG A 98 5.27 -5.62 -8.43
N LEU A 99 6.09 -6.64 -8.21
CA LEU A 99 7.48 -6.66 -8.65
C LEU A 99 7.60 -6.48 -10.17
N GLY A 100 8.31 -5.45 -10.62
CA GLY A 100 8.41 -5.08 -12.03
C GLY A 100 7.23 -4.27 -12.56
N ASN A 101 6.16 -4.12 -11.79
CA ASN A 101 4.97 -3.31 -12.07
C ASN A 101 4.91 -2.01 -11.23
N GLU A 102 5.97 -1.67 -10.51
CA GLU A 102 5.98 -0.50 -9.65
C GLU A 102 5.94 0.81 -10.46
N ALA A 103 5.14 1.76 -9.98
CA ALA A 103 5.24 3.16 -10.38
C ALA A 103 6.45 3.83 -9.72
N ASN A 104 6.98 4.87 -10.32
CA ASN A 104 7.98 5.73 -9.71
C ASN A 104 7.34 6.74 -8.78
N GLY A 105 7.99 7.04 -7.68
CA GLY A 105 7.52 8.08 -6.77
C GLY A 105 8.06 7.94 -5.36
N GLY A 106 7.57 8.81 -4.49
CA GLY A 106 7.96 8.81 -3.10
C GLY A 106 7.24 9.86 -2.27
N GLU A 107 7.41 9.72 -0.99
CA GLU A 107 6.81 10.53 0.07
C GLU A 107 7.90 11.00 1.01
N VAL A 108 7.85 12.27 1.40
CA VAL A 108 8.76 12.86 2.39
C VAL A 108 7.93 13.42 3.51
N GLN A 109 8.20 12.97 4.73
CA GLN A 109 7.49 13.40 5.93
C GLN A 109 8.44 14.10 6.91
N LEU A 110 7.96 15.19 7.46
CA LEU A 110 8.57 15.93 8.57
C LEU A 110 7.60 15.92 9.74
N ALA A 111 8.07 15.51 10.91
CA ALA A 111 7.28 15.58 12.14
C ALA A 111 8.06 16.32 13.23
N LYS A 112 7.38 17.17 13.99
CA LYS A 112 7.92 17.79 15.20
C LYS A 112 7.04 17.43 16.38
N LEU A 113 7.66 16.84 17.39
CA LEU A 113 7.02 16.50 18.65
C LEU A 113 7.33 17.54 19.71
N PHE A 114 6.39 17.70 20.66
CA PHE A 114 6.50 18.59 21.78
C PHE A 114 5.98 17.89 23.03
N GLU A 115 6.69 17.99 24.14
CA GLU A 115 6.22 17.55 25.43
C GLU A 115 5.77 18.76 26.24
N ALA A 116 4.57 18.71 26.78
CA ALA A 116 4.04 19.75 27.67
C ALA A 116 4.40 19.45 29.13
N ASP A 117 4.40 20.46 29.99
CA ASP A 117 4.73 20.33 31.42
C ASP A 117 3.86 19.30 32.17
N ASN A 118 2.65 19.01 31.66
CA ASN A 118 1.74 18.01 32.22
C ASN A 118 1.95 16.59 31.65
N GLY A 119 2.98 16.39 30.84
CA GLY A 119 3.31 15.12 30.19
C GLY A 119 2.51 14.80 28.93
N ALA A 120 1.64 15.70 28.46
CA ALA A 120 0.98 15.52 27.18
C ALA A 120 1.97 15.65 26.02
N ILE A 121 1.90 14.75 25.04
CA ILE A 121 2.78 14.72 23.87
C ILE A 121 2.00 15.16 22.65
N TRP A 122 2.46 16.24 22.02
CA TRP A 122 1.89 16.80 20.80
C TRP A 122 2.76 16.48 19.61
N ASP A 123 2.16 16.38 18.45
CA ASP A 123 2.87 16.38 17.17
C ASP A 123 2.28 17.35 16.16
N ILE A 124 3.12 17.77 15.22
CA ILE A 124 2.73 18.42 13.98
C ILE A 124 3.41 17.64 12.86
N VAL A 125 2.63 17.19 11.90
CA VAL A 125 3.11 16.35 10.79
C VAL A 125 2.82 17.03 9.46
N PHE A 126 3.84 17.04 8.60
CA PHE A 126 3.75 17.46 7.21
C PHE A 126 4.27 16.34 6.31
N MET A 127 3.54 16.01 5.24
CA MET A 127 4.00 15.09 4.20
C MET A 127 3.68 15.65 2.82
N ALA A 128 4.66 15.56 1.94
CA ALA A 128 4.50 15.79 0.52
C ALA A 128 4.89 14.55 -0.27
N ASP A 129 4.22 14.30 -1.38
CA ASP A 129 4.53 13.20 -2.28
C ASP A 129 4.64 13.63 -3.73
N HIS A 130 5.20 12.70 -4.51
CA HIS A 130 5.21 12.72 -5.95
C HIS A 130 5.13 11.30 -6.46
N TRP A 131 4.11 10.97 -7.26
CA TRP A 131 3.90 9.65 -7.84
C TRP A 131 3.56 9.75 -9.31
N GLU A 132 4.28 8.98 -10.14
CA GLU A 132 4.08 8.91 -11.57
C GLU A 132 4.14 7.47 -12.08
N ALA A 133 3.31 7.17 -13.07
CA ALA A 133 3.31 5.86 -13.70
C ALA A 133 4.58 5.61 -14.52
N ASP A 134 5.08 6.64 -15.21
CA ASP A 134 6.23 6.56 -16.09
C ASP A 134 7.54 7.00 -15.44
N ALA A 135 8.65 6.73 -16.12
CA ALA A 135 9.99 6.80 -15.55
C ALA A 135 10.43 8.20 -15.10
N TRP A 136 9.96 9.26 -15.76
CA TRP A 136 10.37 10.63 -15.48
C TRP A 136 9.18 11.55 -15.68
N ALA A 137 8.65 12.07 -14.59
CA ALA A 137 7.58 13.04 -14.64
C ALA A 137 8.14 14.43 -14.95
N ASP A 138 7.67 15.02 -16.02
CA ASP A 138 8.06 16.39 -16.38
C ASP A 138 7.17 17.46 -15.73
N ASP A 139 5.97 17.12 -15.31
CA ASP A 139 4.95 18.05 -14.83
C ASP A 139 4.43 17.75 -13.42
N GLY A 140 4.89 16.70 -12.78
CA GLY A 140 4.45 16.32 -11.44
C GLY A 140 5.00 17.28 -10.40
N GLY A 141 4.13 18.12 -9.85
CA GLY A 141 4.43 18.90 -8.65
C GLY A 141 4.44 18.03 -7.41
N LEU A 142 5.02 18.53 -6.32
CA LEU A 142 4.81 17.96 -5.01
C LEU A 142 3.37 18.22 -4.57
N SER A 143 2.67 17.17 -4.15
CA SER A 143 1.33 17.25 -3.56
C SER A 143 1.42 17.16 -2.05
N MET A 144 0.75 18.06 -1.33
CA MET A 144 0.63 17.95 0.12
C MET A 144 -0.34 16.82 0.46
N LYS A 145 0.12 15.82 1.20
CA LYS A 145 -0.67 14.65 1.62
C LYS A 145 -1.09 14.72 3.07
N LYS A 146 -0.20 15.17 3.94
CA LYS A 146 -0.50 15.32 5.36
C LYS A 146 -0.17 16.71 5.83
N MET A 147 -1.07 17.27 6.63
CA MET A 147 -0.86 18.47 7.41
C MET A 147 -1.84 18.43 8.58
N TYR A 148 -1.40 17.87 9.69
CA TYR A 148 -2.23 17.71 10.88
C TYR A 148 -1.43 17.95 12.16
N ALA A 149 -2.16 18.12 13.24
CA ALA A 149 -1.61 18.09 14.59
C ALA A 149 -2.40 17.08 15.43
N GLY A 150 -1.72 16.46 16.37
CA GLY A 150 -2.33 15.53 17.29
C GLY A 150 -1.78 15.64 18.70
N VAL A 151 -2.41 14.96 19.63
CA VAL A 151 -2.00 14.94 21.04
C VAL A 151 -2.39 13.65 21.71
N THR A 152 -1.50 13.11 22.53
CA THR A 152 -1.76 11.97 23.42
C THR A 152 -1.43 12.30 24.87
N ASN A 153 -1.76 11.40 25.79
CA ASN A 153 -1.51 11.53 27.24
C ASN A 153 -2.16 12.79 27.86
N VAL A 154 -3.36 13.14 27.39
CA VAL A 154 -4.13 14.28 27.94
C VAL A 154 -4.98 13.84 29.15
N PHE A 155 -5.44 12.59 29.16
CA PHE A 155 -6.31 12.04 30.19
C PHE A 155 -5.61 10.91 30.95
N GLU A 156 -5.49 11.01 32.27
CA GLU A 156 -4.86 9.95 33.11
C GLU A 156 -5.55 8.59 32.96
N SER A 157 -6.86 8.55 32.72
CA SER A 157 -7.61 7.30 32.50
C SER A 157 -7.47 6.72 31.08
N GLN A 158 -6.94 7.49 30.16
CA GLN A 158 -6.79 7.13 28.73
C GLN A 158 -5.45 7.68 28.21
N PRO A 159 -4.30 7.19 28.71
CA PRO A 159 -2.99 7.78 28.37
C PRO A 159 -2.59 7.55 26.91
N GLU A 160 -3.17 6.55 26.24
CA GLU A 160 -2.90 6.23 24.83
C GLU A 160 -3.94 6.81 23.88
N LEU A 161 -4.99 7.49 24.42
CA LEU A 161 -5.95 8.17 23.56
C LEU A 161 -5.24 9.29 22.79
N TYR A 162 -5.23 9.16 21.46
CA TYR A 162 -4.64 10.15 20.57
C TYR A 162 -5.75 10.91 19.85
N MET A 163 -5.80 12.21 20.00
CA MET A 163 -6.74 13.10 19.30
C MET A 163 -5.99 13.85 18.20
N TRP A 164 -6.61 13.99 17.04
CA TRP A 164 -5.97 14.66 15.90
C TRP A 164 -6.96 15.53 15.12
N ALA A 165 -6.42 16.51 14.40
CA ALA A 165 -7.16 17.33 13.46
C ALA A 165 -6.25 17.82 12.34
N GLY A 166 -6.77 17.82 11.11
CA GLY A 166 -6.08 18.25 9.91
C GLY A 166 -6.29 17.29 8.75
N ARG A 167 -5.37 17.29 7.81
CA ARG A 167 -5.35 16.39 6.64
C ARG A 167 -4.39 15.25 6.89
N ASP A 168 -4.86 14.02 6.71
CA ASP A 168 -4.03 12.81 6.87
C ASP A 168 -4.44 11.71 5.89
N PHE A 169 -3.55 10.73 5.73
CA PHE A 169 -3.93 9.40 5.28
C PHE A 169 -4.78 8.75 6.38
N HIS A 170 -6.00 8.42 6.05
CA HIS A 170 -6.93 7.92 7.05
C HIS A 170 -7.52 6.59 6.63
N GLN A 171 -7.46 5.59 7.53
CA GLN A 171 -7.91 4.22 7.27
C GLN A 171 -7.50 3.72 5.87
N ARG A 172 -6.18 3.60 5.65
CA ARG A 172 -5.60 3.27 4.36
C ARG A 172 -4.74 1.99 4.42
N PRO A 173 -5.33 0.84 4.80
CA PRO A 173 -4.62 -0.42 4.86
C PRO A 173 -4.20 -0.90 3.47
N GLN A 174 -2.93 -1.27 3.33
CA GLN A 174 -2.31 -1.69 2.08
C GLN A 174 -1.86 -3.14 2.15
N GLN A 175 -1.95 -3.84 1.02
CA GLN A 175 -1.36 -5.17 0.82
C GLN A 175 -0.07 -5.05 0.02
N GLY A 176 1.01 -5.59 0.55
CA GLY A 176 2.35 -5.33 0.03
C GLY A 176 2.70 -6.05 -1.29
N LEU A 177 2.07 -7.19 -1.59
CA LEU A 177 2.37 -7.97 -2.79
C LEU A 177 1.70 -7.43 -4.06
N ASN A 178 0.51 -6.83 -3.91
CA ASN A 178 -0.24 -6.28 -5.03
C ASN A 178 -0.39 -4.75 -5.00
N ASP A 179 0.20 -4.09 -4.00
CA ASP A 179 0.14 -2.62 -3.83
C ASP A 179 -1.32 -2.10 -3.72
N TYR A 180 -2.23 -2.93 -3.18
CA TYR A 180 -3.65 -2.64 -3.12
C TYR A 180 -4.06 -2.04 -1.78
N PHE A 181 -4.61 -0.83 -1.84
CA PHE A 181 -5.33 -0.24 -0.72
C PHE A 181 -6.77 -0.76 -0.74
N TRP A 182 -7.05 -1.79 0.06
CA TRP A 182 -8.39 -2.39 0.08
C TRP A 182 -9.44 -1.49 0.74
N MET A 183 -8.99 -0.45 1.43
CA MET A 183 -9.79 0.64 1.96
C MET A 183 -8.95 1.93 1.98
N THR A 184 -9.58 3.09 1.75
CA THR A 184 -8.92 4.40 1.86
C THR A 184 -9.93 5.51 2.13
N HIS A 185 -9.67 6.32 3.16
CA HIS A 185 -10.47 7.49 3.53
C HIS A 185 -9.58 8.71 3.73
N ASP A 186 -8.54 8.85 2.89
CA ASP A 186 -7.65 10.01 2.94
C ASP A 186 -8.46 11.29 2.86
N GLY A 187 -8.25 12.19 3.81
CA GLY A 187 -9.10 13.36 3.89
C GLY A 187 -8.67 14.38 4.93
N GLN A 188 -9.51 15.39 5.07
CA GLN A 188 -9.33 16.46 6.05
C GLN A 188 -10.45 16.39 7.08
N GLY A 189 -10.08 16.36 8.34
CA GLY A 189 -11.06 16.22 9.41
C GLY A 189 -10.45 16.19 10.79
N ALA A 190 -11.12 15.47 11.67
CA ALA A 190 -10.67 15.27 13.04
C ALA A 190 -11.16 13.92 13.57
N GLY A 191 -10.49 13.43 14.59
CA GLY A 191 -10.87 12.18 15.22
C GLY A 191 -10.05 11.85 16.45
N PHE A 192 -10.23 10.63 16.89
CA PHE A 192 -9.41 10.06 17.94
C PHE A 192 -9.09 8.60 17.64
N ASN A 193 -7.96 8.14 18.14
CA ASN A 193 -7.50 6.76 18.07
C ASN A 193 -7.22 6.24 19.48
N ASN A 194 -7.31 4.91 19.63
CA ASN A 194 -6.94 4.19 20.86
C ASN A 194 -7.80 4.51 22.10
N LEU A 195 -9.08 4.82 21.95
CA LEU A 195 -9.97 4.89 23.11
C LEU A 195 -10.12 3.47 23.69
N ASP A 196 -9.57 3.23 24.89
CA ASP A 196 -9.46 1.89 25.49
C ASP A 196 -10.70 1.52 26.30
N PHE A 197 -11.27 0.34 25.98
CA PHE A 197 -12.39 -0.28 26.70
C PHE A 197 -11.95 -1.49 27.58
N GLY A 198 -10.64 -1.68 27.78
CA GLY A 198 -10.10 -2.76 28.62
C GLY A 198 -9.98 -4.13 27.94
N GLY A 199 -10.18 -4.21 26.65
CA GLY A 199 -10.05 -5.47 25.87
C GLY A 199 -10.17 -5.25 24.38
N ALA A 200 -10.48 -4.02 23.99
CA ALA A 200 -10.49 -3.51 22.63
C ALA A 200 -10.27 -2.00 22.66
N LYS A 201 -9.78 -1.45 21.57
CA LYS A 201 -9.59 -0.01 21.38
C LYS A 201 -10.44 0.47 20.21
N LEU A 202 -10.99 1.67 20.33
CA LEU A 202 -11.82 2.31 19.30
C LEU A 202 -11.11 3.53 18.73
N ASP A 203 -11.05 3.57 17.40
CA ASP A 203 -10.73 4.75 16.62
C ASP A 203 -12.02 5.26 15.96
N MET A 204 -12.18 6.58 15.92
CA MET A 204 -13.26 7.22 15.16
C MET A 204 -12.74 8.50 14.51
N GLY A 205 -13.28 8.79 13.31
CA GLY A 205 -12.99 10.00 12.58
C GLY A 205 -14.21 10.53 11.83
N PHE A 206 -14.23 11.83 11.67
CA PHE A 206 -15.06 12.54 10.69
C PHE A 206 -14.11 13.22 9.72
N VAL A 207 -14.19 12.84 8.44
CA VAL A 207 -13.29 13.31 7.40
C VAL A 207 -14.06 13.72 6.15
N GLY A 208 -13.62 14.78 5.49
CA GLY A 208 -14.06 15.21 4.17
C GLY A 208 -13.03 14.82 3.12
N GLN A 209 -13.50 14.34 1.96
CA GLN A 209 -12.64 13.99 0.86
C GLN A 209 -11.91 15.22 0.32
N VAL A 210 -10.61 15.10 0.09
CA VAL A 210 -9.81 16.12 -0.59
C VAL A 210 -9.51 15.65 -2.00
N LYS A 211 -10.07 16.33 -3.00
CA LYS A 211 -9.80 16.06 -4.41
C LYS A 211 -8.73 17.02 -4.93
N GLY A 212 -7.66 16.47 -5.48
CA GLY A 212 -6.56 17.28 -5.99
C GLY A 212 -5.60 17.80 -4.90
N GLY A 213 -4.61 18.57 -5.29
CA GLY A 213 -3.47 18.96 -4.44
C GLY A 213 -3.77 19.95 -3.32
N LEU A 214 -4.76 20.79 -3.47
CA LEU A 214 -5.04 21.84 -2.49
C LEU A 214 -6.53 22.19 -2.49
N VAL A 215 -7.12 22.18 -1.32
CA VAL A 215 -8.05 23.16 -0.83
C VAL A 215 -9.52 22.87 -0.90
N ASN A 216 -10.11 22.09 -1.76
CA ASN A 216 -11.56 22.13 -1.80
C ASN A 216 -12.20 20.92 -1.16
N ASP A 217 -12.98 21.19 -0.12
CA ASP A 217 -14.12 20.39 0.26
C ASP A 217 -14.92 20.13 -1.03
N ASN A 218 -15.06 18.86 -1.41
CA ASN A 218 -15.86 18.49 -2.58
C ASN A 218 -17.26 18.02 -2.18
N GLY A 219 -17.68 18.32 -0.95
CA GLY A 219 -18.99 17.99 -0.43
C GLY A 219 -19.16 16.51 -0.04
N ARG A 220 -18.13 15.68 -0.08
CA ARG A 220 -18.21 14.25 0.28
C ARG A 220 -17.56 14.00 1.62
N TYR A 221 -18.25 13.29 2.50
CA TYR A 221 -17.84 13.08 3.89
C TYR A 221 -17.92 11.61 4.31
N ALA A 222 -17.11 11.25 5.31
CA ALA A 222 -17.15 9.94 5.93
C ALA A 222 -17.13 10.05 7.46
N ILE A 223 -17.95 9.23 8.11
CA ILE A 223 -17.79 8.84 9.50
C ILE A 223 -17.13 7.47 9.48
N THR A 224 -15.94 7.37 10.09
CA THR A 224 -15.14 6.16 10.10
C THR A 224 -15.01 5.61 11.50
N SER A 225 -14.95 4.28 11.62
CA SER A 225 -14.65 3.64 12.89
C SER A 225 -13.81 2.38 12.68
N LYS A 226 -12.92 2.11 13.64
CA LYS A 226 -12.12 0.89 13.74
C LYS A 226 -12.13 0.42 15.19
N LEU A 227 -12.65 -0.76 15.44
CA LEU A 227 -12.54 -1.44 16.73
C LEU A 227 -11.43 -2.48 16.59
N HIS A 228 -10.33 -2.32 17.33
CA HIS A 228 -9.11 -3.09 17.14
C HIS A 228 -8.50 -3.62 18.43
N SER A 229 -7.36 -4.28 18.32
CA SER A 229 -6.66 -4.91 19.45
C SER A 229 -7.50 -6.00 20.15
N ILE A 230 -8.47 -6.59 19.46
CA ILE A 230 -9.32 -7.66 20.01
C ILE A 230 -8.55 -8.97 19.93
N ASN A 231 -8.31 -9.60 21.06
CA ASN A 231 -7.71 -10.93 21.08
C ASN A 231 -8.79 -11.99 20.77
N ALA A 232 -8.78 -12.53 19.54
CA ALA A 232 -9.69 -13.59 19.11
C ALA A 232 -9.24 -15.01 19.50
N GLY A 233 -8.17 -15.16 20.29
CA GLY A 233 -7.60 -16.44 20.71
C GLY A 233 -6.68 -17.09 19.66
N ILE A 234 -6.96 -16.94 18.37
CA ILE A 234 -6.13 -17.40 17.24
C ILE A 234 -5.31 -16.28 16.63
N GLY A 235 -5.57 -15.03 17.00
CA GLY A 235 -4.87 -13.85 16.51
C GLY A 235 -5.55 -12.55 16.90
N GLN A 236 -5.05 -11.44 16.39
CA GLN A 236 -5.63 -10.10 16.58
C GLN A 236 -6.73 -9.87 15.55
N LEU A 237 -7.90 -9.43 16.02
CA LEU A 237 -9.04 -9.08 15.18
C LEU A 237 -9.26 -7.57 15.22
N ASP A 238 -9.36 -6.95 14.04
CA ASP A 238 -9.80 -5.59 13.87
C ASP A 238 -11.08 -5.57 13.03
N LEU A 239 -12.02 -4.71 13.40
CA LEU A 239 -13.31 -4.52 12.75
C LEU A 239 -13.45 -3.07 12.29
N TYR A 240 -13.96 -2.87 11.09
CA TYR A 240 -14.15 -1.56 10.47
C TYR A 240 -15.64 -1.36 10.13
N ALA A 241 -16.14 -0.14 10.36
CA ALA A 241 -17.47 0.26 9.93
C ALA A 241 -17.46 1.76 9.56
N ASN A 242 -17.72 2.04 8.31
CA ASN A 242 -17.65 3.38 7.75
C ASN A 242 -18.96 3.73 7.06
N TYR A 243 -19.34 5.00 7.13
CA TYR A 243 -20.54 5.55 6.50
C TYR A 243 -20.16 6.81 5.73
N GLY A 244 -20.57 6.87 4.46
CA GLY A 244 -20.37 7.98 3.55
C GLY A 244 -21.67 8.68 3.20
N PHE A 245 -21.57 10.00 3.04
CA PHE A 245 -22.68 10.86 2.59
C PHE A 245 -22.11 12.12 1.92
N ALA A 246 -22.98 12.86 1.23
CA ALA A 246 -22.59 14.11 0.59
C ALA A 246 -23.53 15.26 0.95
N SER A 247 -23.03 16.48 0.78
CA SER A 247 -23.82 17.70 0.73
C SER A 247 -24.14 18.08 -0.72
N ASP A 248 -25.04 19.05 -0.91
CA ASP A 248 -25.40 19.58 -2.23
C ASP A 248 -24.19 20.12 -3.03
N GLU A 249 -23.07 20.43 -2.35
CA GLU A 249 -21.82 20.86 -3.00
C GLU A 249 -21.15 19.77 -3.85
N ALA A 250 -21.50 18.50 -3.59
CA ALA A 250 -21.01 17.38 -4.38
C ALA A 250 -21.81 17.15 -5.68
N ASP A 251 -22.95 17.77 -5.82
CA ASP A 251 -23.81 17.61 -6.99
C ASP A 251 -23.25 18.33 -8.22
N SER A 252 -23.52 17.76 -9.38
CA SER A 252 -23.18 18.37 -10.66
C SER A 252 -24.10 19.56 -10.94
N ASP A 253 -23.54 20.65 -11.49
CA ASP A 253 -24.32 21.81 -11.99
C ASP A 253 -25.04 21.48 -13.32
N VAL A 254 -24.82 20.30 -13.89
CA VAL A 254 -25.44 19.86 -15.15
C VAL A 254 -26.88 19.38 -14.88
N ALA A 255 -27.84 20.02 -15.51
CA ALA A 255 -29.23 19.65 -15.35
C ALA A 255 -29.51 18.23 -15.86
N GLY A 256 -29.99 17.37 -15.00
CA GLY A 256 -30.35 15.98 -15.30
C GLY A 256 -29.33 14.96 -14.85
N ASP A 257 -28.18 15.37 -14.32
CA ASP A 257 -27.25 14.46 -13.68
C ASP A 257 -27.84 13.92 -12.36
N PRO A 258 -27.53 12.66 -11.99
CA PRO A 258 -27.88 12.13 -10.68
C PRO A 258 -27.29 12.98 -9.56
N LYS A 259 -28.06 13.18 -8.50
CA LYS A 259 -27.59 13.92 -7.32
C LYS A 259 -26.81 12.99 -6.41
N VAL A 260 -25.54 13.28 -6.21
CA VAL A 260 -24.68 12.58 -5.26
C VAL A 260 -25.09 12.81 -3.81
N SER A 261 -25.68 13.98 -3.52
CA SER A 261 -26.21 14.32 -2.19
C SER A 261 -27.40 13.45 -1.75
N ASP A 262 -28.08 12.79 -2.68
CA ASP A 262 -29.15 11.82 -2.39
C ASP A 262 -28.60 10.42 -2.09
N GLU A 263 -27.29 10.17 -2.31
CA GLU A 263 -26.64 8.87 -2.14
C GLU A 263 -25.97 8.73 -0.77
N THR A 264 -25.89 7.49 -0.32
CA THR A 264 -25.12 7.10 0.87
C THR A 264 -24.29 5.84 0.56
N ALA A 265 -23.24 5.64 1.32
CA ALA A 265 -22.40 4.47 1.17
C ALA A 265 -22.02 3.86 2.52
N TYR A 266 -21.87 2.55 2.54
CA TYR A 266 -21.43 1.79 3.71
C TYR A 266 -20.23 0.91 3.34
N LEU A 267 -19.30 0.80 4.26
CA LEU A 267 -18.20 -0.15 4.15
C LEU A 267 -17.99 -0.80 5.51
N VAL A 268 -18.08 -2.11 5.55
CA VAL A 268 -17.71 -2.90 6.73
C VAL A 268 -16.56 -3.83 6.37
N GLY A 269 -15.64 -4.01 7.29
CA GLY A 269 -14.47 -4.85 7.05
C GLY A 269 -13.99 -5.52 8.34
N ALA A 270 -13.18 -6.55 8.16
CA ALA A 270 -12.49 -7.21 9.24
C ALA A 270 -11.10 -7.66 8.79
N THR A 271 -10.13 -7.56 9.66
CA THR A 271 -8.83 -8.21 9.51
C THR A 271 -8.58 -9.15 10.69
N LEU A 272 -8.06 -10.33 10.39
CA LEU A 272 -7.64 -11.30 11.39
C LEU A 272 -6.18 -11.68 11.15
N GLY A 273 -5.31 -11.22 12.05
CA GLY A 273 -3.91 -11.65 12.07
C GLY A 273 -3.81 -13.09 12.60
N LEU A 274 -3.14 -13.96 11.86
CA LEU A 274 -2.95 -15.38 12.21
C LEU A 274 -1.46 -15.63 12.43
N GLY A 275 -1.07 -15.71 13.70
CA GLY A 275 0.34 -15.76 14.08
C GLY A 275 1.05 -14.42 13.74
N ALA A 276 2.37 -14.50 13.50
CA ALA A 276 3.20 -13.31 13.30
C ALA A 276 3.17 -12.75 11.87
N SER A 277 2.75 -13.55 10.88
CA SER A 277 3.05 -13.24 9.48
C SER A 277 1.89 -13.48 8.52
N ASN A 278 0.70 -13.83 9.00
CA ASN A 278 -0.42 -14.13 8.10
C ASN A 278 -1.62 -13.27 8.49
N LYS A 279 -2.38 -12.83 7.50
CA LYS A 279 -3.54 -11.96 7.67
C LYS A 279 -4.67 -12.37 6.72
N LEU A 280 -5.87 -12.49 7.28
CA LEU A 280 -7.12 -12.59 6.53
C LEU A 280 -7.76 -11.21 6.50
N VAL A 281 -8.23 -10.78 5.34
CA VAL A 281 -9.01 -9.56 5.13
C VAL A 281 -10.35 -9.93 4.53
N VAL A 282 -11.43 -9.34 5.03
CA VAL A 282 -12.76 -9.41 4.43
C VAL A 282 -13.38 -8.02 4.46
N LYS A 283 -13.97 -7.60 3.35
CA LYS A 283 -14.63 -6.30 3.19
C LYS A 283 -15.92 -6.47 2.41
N TYR A 284 -16.98 -5.78 2.84
CA TYR A 284 -18.19 -5.57 2.07
C TYR A 284 -18.49 -4.06 2.00
N GLY A 285 -18.79 -3.58 0.81
CA GLY A 285 -19.23 -2.22 0.52
C GLY A 285 -20.59 -2.21 -0.18
N ASP A 286 -21.37 -1.17 0.11
CA ASP A 286 -22.63 -0.83 -0.55
C ASP A 286 -22.56 0.65 -0.88
N GLY A 287 -22.73 1.02 -2.14
CA GLY A 287 -22.40 2.34 -2.67
C GLY A 287 -20.90 2.65 -2.66
N ALA A 288 -20.03 1.68 -2.35
CA ALA A 288 -18.59 1.88 -2.13
C ALA A 288 -17.77 0.69 -2.65
N ASP A 289 -16.62 1.01 -3.23
CA ASP A 289 -15.56 0.04 -3.44
C ASP A 289 -14.52 0.08 -2.31
N SER A 290 -13.49 0.87 -2.44
CA SER A 290 -12.45 1.05 -1.42
C SER A 290 -12.72 2.23 -0.49
N SER A 291 -13.68 3.08 -0.83
CA SER A 291 -14.00 4.28 -0.06
C SER A 291 -15.50 4.57 -0.05
N VAL A 292 -16.01 4.95 1.11
CA VAL A 292 -17.39 5.45 1.24
C VAL A 292 -17.57 6.85 0.63
N TYR A 293 -16.49 7.51 0.20
CA TYR A 293 -16.60 8.73 -0.63
C TYR A 293 -17.09 8.46 -2.05
N ASP A 294 -17.07 7.18 -2.49
CA ASP A 294 -17.43 6.81 -3.86
C ASP A 294 -18.88 7.17 -4.16
N LEU A 295 -19.82 6.92 -3.23
CA LEU A 295 -21.25 7.21 -3.34
C LEU A 295 -21.82 6.74 -4.70
N LYS A 296 -21.63 5.44 -4.98
CA LYS A 296 -21.89 4.83 -6.30
C LYS A 296 -23.31 4.33 -6.49
N GLY A 297 -24.24 4.71 -5.63
CA GLY A 297 -25.63 4.26 -5.74
C GLY A 297 -25.78 2.75 -5.54
N ASP A 298 -26.47 2.08 -6.46
CA ASP A 298 -26.67 0.61 -6.43
C ASP A 298 -25.43 -0.12 -6.95
N TYR A 299 -24.38 -0.11 -6.14
CA TYR A 299 -23.11 -0.79 -6.36
C TYR A 299 -22.70 -1.56 -5.10
N GLN A 300 -22.44 -2.82 -5.20
CA GLN A 300 -21.94 -3.65 -4.11
C GLN A 300 -20.56 -4.22 -4.45
N THR A 301 -19.70 -4.32 -3.43
CA THR A 301 -18.43 -5.00 -3.53
C THR A 301 -18.23 -5.95 -2.35
N LEU A 302 -17.75 -7.15 -2.63
CA LEU A 302 -17.26 -8.09 -1.63
C LEU A 302 -15.79 -8.38 -1.94
N TYR A 303 -14.90 -8.17 -0.98
CA TYR A 303 -13.50 -8.51 -1.09
C TYR A 303 -13.07 -9.46 0.02
N ALA A 304 -12.32 -10.49 -0.34
CA ALA A 304 -11.69 -11.39 0.63
C ALA A 304 -10.27 -11.74 0.17
N SER A 305 -9.32 -11.77 1.10
CA SER A 305 -7.95 -12.18 0.78
C SER A 305 -7.27 -12.84 1.97
N VAL A 306 -6.30 -13.68 1.64
CA VAL A 306 -5.32 -14.22 2.58
C VAL A 306 -3.95 -13.84 2.07
N GLU A 307 -3.16 -13.19 2.91
CA GLU A 307 -1.77 -12.87 2.63
C GLU A 307 -0.88 -13.31 3.77
N GLY A 308 0.38 -13.57 3.48
CA GLY A 308 1.31 -13.96 4.52
C GLY A 308 2.71 -14.22 4.02
N SER A 309 3.55 -14.62 4.98
CA SER A 309 4.93 -14.97 4.78
C SER A 309 5.25 -16.28 5.49
N TYR A 310 5.93 -17.18 4.81
CA TYR A 310 6.40 -18.44 5.33
C TYR A 310 7.93 -18.53 5.25
N ALA A 311 8.59 -18.50 6.38
CA ALA A 311 10.03 -18.71 6.47
C ALA A 311 10.35 -20.23 6.48
N ALA A 312 10.79 -20.75 5.33
CA ALA A 312 11.23 -22.14 5.22
C ALA A 312 12.62 -22.36 5.83
N SER A 313 13.44 -21.31 5.88
CA SER A 313 14.72 -21.23 6.62
C SER A 313 15.01 -19.75 6.92
N GLU A 314 16.10 -19.48 7.63
CA GLU A 314 16.59 -18.11 7.86
C GLU A 314 16.89 -17.36 6.56
N GLN A 315 17.26 -18.09 5.50
CA GLN A 315 17.63 -17.53 4.20
C GLN A 315 16.53 -17.60 3.15
N PHE A 316 15.47 -18.40 3.37
CA PHE A 316 14.43 -18.63 2.36
C PHE A 316 13.05 -18.34 2.90
N ILE A 317 12.46 -17.29 2.34
CA ILE A 317 11.14 -16.78 2.71
C ILE A 317 10.24 -16.83 1.49
N ILE A 318 8.98 -17.18 1.67
CA ILE A 318 7.97 -17.20 0.63
C ILE A 318 6.82 -16.28 1.08
N ASP A 319 6.64 -15.15 0.40
CA ASP A 319 5.45 -14.33 0.57
C ASP A 319 4.37 -14.81 -0.38
N TYR A 320 3.11 -14.71 0.03
CA TYR A 320 1.96 -15.11 -0.80
C TYR A 320 0.75 -14.23 -0.54
N LEU A 321 -0.09 -14.11 -1.57
CA LEU A 321 -1.40 -13.49 -1.51
C LEU A 321 -2.36 -14.25 -2.42
N VAL A 322 -3.59 -14.48 -1.93
CA VAL A 322 -4.72 -14.94 -2.74
C VAL A 322 -5.89 -14.03 -2.43
N SER A 323 -6.57 -13.55 -3.46
CA SER A 323 -7.71 -12.65 -3.32
C SER A 323 -8.87 -13.03 -4.21
N TYR A 324 -10.04 -12.65 -3.75
CA TYR A 324 -11.32 -12.74 -4.43
C TYR A 324 -12.02 -11.39 -4.28
N LYS A 325 -12.60 -10.88 -5.36
CA LYS A 325 -13.45 -9.69 -5.34
C LYS A 325 -14.65 -9.90 -6.23
N ASP A 326 -15.82 -9.51 -5.75
CA ASP A 326 -17.08 -9.53 -6.50
C ASP A 326 -17.63 -8.10 -6.55
N ASN A 327 -17.99 -7.65 -7.74
CA ASN A 327 -18.56 -6.34 -7.98
C ASN A 327 -19.90 -6.52 -8.70
N SER A 328 -20.98 -6.03 -8.08
CA SER A 328 -22.35 -6.17 -8.56
C SER A 328 -23.17 -4.89 -8.36
N GLY A 329 -24.33 -4.80 -9.01
CA GLY A 329 -25.27 -3.68 -8.88
C GLY A 329 -25.57 -2.98 -10.19
N SER A 330 -26.76 -2.36 -10.28
CA SER A 330 -27.28 -1.77 -11.52
C SER A 330 -26.54 -0.49 -11.97
N ASP A 331 -25.77 0.13 -11.09
CA ASP A 331 -24.96 1.32 -11.40
C ASP A 331 -23.51 0.95 -11.82
N LEU A 332 -23.24 -0.34 -11.99
CA LEU A 332 -22.00 -0.83 -12.56
C LEU A 332 -22.18 -1.13 -14.04
N ASP A 333 -21.26 -0.64 -14.88
CA ASP A 333 -21.32 -0.87 -16.33
C ASP A 333 -21.28 -2.37 -16.68
N ARG A 334 -20.51 -3.15 -15.91
CA ARG A 334 -20.37 -4.61 -16.06
C ARG A 334 -20.09 -5.24 -14.70
N GLU A 335 -21.01 -6.06 -14.24
CA GLU A 335 -20.78 -6.93 -13.08
C GLU A 335 -19.63 -7.90 -13.36
N ASN A 336 -18.81 -8.15 -12.34
CA ASN A 336 -17.65 -9.01 -12.52
C ASN A 336 -17.18 -9.65 -11.23
N THR A 337 -16.46 -10.76 -11.39
CA THR A 337 -15.76 -11.44 -10.31
C THR A 337 -14.26 -11.52 -10.63
N GLU A 338 -13.42 -11.09 -9.70
CA GLU A 338 -11.96 -11.04 -9.83
C GLU A 338 -11.32 -12.09 -8.92
N TYR A 339 -10.33 -12.80 -9.45
CA TYR A 339 -9.49 -13.75 -8.72
C TYR A 339 -8.02 -13.41 -8.96
N ALA A 340 -7.21 -13.47 -7.92
CA ALA A 340 -5.78 -13.29 -8.06
C ALA A 340 -4.99 -14.18 -7.08
N GLY A 341 -3.81 -14.61 -7.52
CA GLY A 341 -2.86 -15.33 -6.69
C GLY A 341 -1.44 -14.91 -7.02
N ILE A 342 -0.66 -14.59 -5.97
CA ILE A 342 0.73 -14.16 -6.07
C ILE A 342 1.57 -14.99 -5.12
N VAL A 343 2.73 -15.41 -5.56
CA VAL A 343 3.75 -16.04 -4.74
C VAL A 343 5.11 -15.43 -5.02
N ARG A 344 5.87 -15.13 -3.97
CA ARG A 344 7.21 -14.52 -4.08
C ARG A 344 8.21 -15.27 -3.19
N PRO A 345 8.82 -16.36 -3.67
CA PRO A 345 9.99 -16.93 -3.03
C PRO A 345 11.17 -15.95 -3.10
N GLN A 346 11.88 -15.84 -1.99
CA GLN A 346 13.00 -14.93 -1.77
C GLN A 346 14.14 -15.68 -1.11
N TYR A 347 15.31 -15.60 -1.70
CA TYR A 347 16.52 -16.23 -1.17
C TYR A 347 17.58 -15.18 -0.85
N GLN A 348 18.00 -15.14 0.39
CA GLN A 348 19.10 -14.32 0.89
C GLN A 348 20.42 -15.09 0.73
N TRP A 349 21.32 -14.53 -0.05
CA TRP A 349 22.66 -15.12 -0.27
C TRP A 349 23.63 -14.76 0.86
N ASP A 350 23.57 -13.52 1.30
CA ASP A 350 24.37 -12.94 2.37
C ASP A 350 23.68 -11.66 2.88
N ASP A 351 24.38 -10.88 3.73
CA ASP A 351 23.82 -9.67 4.35
C ASP A 351 23.60 -8.49 3.38
N VAL A 352 23.88 -8.68 2.10
CA VAL A 352 23.77 -7.64 1.06
C VAL A 352 22.95 -8.12 -0.13
N HIS A 353 23.08 -9.38 -0.53
CA HIS A 353 22.54 -9.91 -1.77
C HIS A 353 21.32 -10.81 -1.54
N SER A 354 20.29 -10.62 -2.34
CA SER A 354 19.13 -11.52 -2.40
C SER A 354 18.60 -11.66 -3.82
N THR A 355 17.97 -12.80 -4.08
CA THR A 355 17.25 -13.05 -5.34
C THR A 355 15.79 -13.32 -5.03
N TRP A 356 14.90 -12.59 -5.72
CA TRP A 356 13.46 -12.77 -5.60
C TRP A 356 12.89 -13.26 -6.92
N LEU A 357 11.94 -14.19 -6.84
CA LEU A 357 11.10 -14.60 -7.95
C LEU A 357 9.65 -14.30 -7.56
N GLU A 358 8.95 -13.52 -8.35
CA GLU A 358 7.52 -13.32 -8.16
C GLU A 358 6.76 -13.93 -9.32
N ALA A 359 5.76 -14.73 -9.04
CA ALA A 359 4.83 -15.25 -10.03
C ALA A 359 3.39 -14.91 -9.59
N GLY A 360 2.61 -14.39 -10.51
CA GLY A 360 1.20 -14.07 -10.30
C GLY A 360 0.33 -14.52 -11.45
N TYR A 361 -0.91 -14.84 -11.11
CA TYR A 361 -1.99 -15.13 -12.04
C TYR A 361 -3.26 -14.43 -11.56
N GLY A 362 -4.01 -13.86 -12.50
CA GLY A 362 -5.29 -13.22 -12.23
C GLY A 362 -6.30 -13.54 -13.31
N MET A 363 -7.57 -13.46 -12.96
CA MET A 363 -8.71 -13.66 -13.83
C MET A 363 -9.84 -12.70 -13.43
N VAL A 364 -10.51 -12.13 -14.41
CA VAL A 364 -11.75 -11.37 -14.25
C VAL A 364 -12.81 -12.00 -15.14
N ASP A 365 -13.88 -12.47 -14.53
CA ASP A 365 -15.06 -12.98 -15.19
C ASP A 365 -16.16 -11.92 -15.17
N TYR A 366 -16.70 -11.58 -16.33
CA TYR A 366 -17.80 -10.65 -16.49
C TYR A 366 -19.10 -11.39 -16.81
N ASP A 367 -20.22 -10.93 -16.27
CA ASP A 367 -21.54 -11.53 -16.45
C ASP A 367 -22.04 -11.55 -17.91
N ASP A 368 -21.40 -10.78 -18.79
CA ASP A 368 -21.70 -10.72 -20.23
C ASP A 368 -20.88 -11.71 -21.09
N ASP A 369 -20.38 -12.78 -20.51
CA ASP A 369 -19.47 -13.76 -21.13
C ASP A 369 -18.10 -13.18 -21.54
N GLY A 370 -17.70 -12.05 -20.96
CA GLY A 370 -16.36 -11.49 -21.07
C GLY A 370 -15.40 -12.10 -20.04
N GLU A 371 -14.13 -12.19 -20.40
CA GLU A 371 -13.07 -12.74 -19.54
C GLU A 371 -11.76 -12.01 -19.78
N GLU A 372 -11.06 -11.71 -18.71
CA GLU A 372 -9.66 -11.25 -18.76
C GLU A 372 -8.78 -12.20 -17.94
N ASN A 373 -7.66 -12.62 -18.51
CA ASN A 373 -6.67 -13.46 -17.86
C ASN A 373 -5.32 -12.80 -17.95
N ALA A 374 -4.57 -12.80 -16.86
CA ALA A 374 -3.20 -12.33 -16.86
C ALA A 374 -2.29 -13.26 -16.07
N TRP A 375 -1.06 -13.36 -16.51
CA TRP A 375 0.01 -13.96 -15.73
C TRP A 375 1.29 -13.16 -15.87
N LYS A 376 2.10 -13.18 -14.82
CA LYS A 376 3.38 -12.48 -14.79
C LYS A 376 4.40 -13.29 -14.00
N VAL A 377 5.64 -13.28 -14.48
CA VAL A 377 6.81 -13.77 -13.74
C VAL A 377 7.90 -12.71 -13.77
N THR A 378 8.39 -12.34 -12.60
CA THR A 378 9.50 -11.39 -12.46
C THR A 378 10.63 -12.02 -11.66
N LEU A 379 11.83 -12.04 -12.21
CA LEU A 379 13.07 -12.40 -11.52
C LEU A 379 13.82 -11.11 -11.17
N SER A 380 14.25 -11.00 -9.93
CA SER A 380 14.95 -9.83 -9.43
C SER A 380 16.20 -10.22 -8.66
N GLN A 381 17.33 -9.58 -8.99
CA GLN A 381 18.53 -9.59 -8.18
C GLN A 381 18.65 -8.28 -7.42
N ASN A 382 18.81 -8.38 -6.11
CA ASN A 382 18.79 -7.23 -5.22
C ASN A 382 20.12 -7.07 -4.49
N VAL A 383 20.44 -5.81 -4.20
CA VAL A 383 21.56 -5.39 -3.33
C VAL A 383 20.96 -4.44 -2.31
N SER A 384 21.00 -4.79 -1.03
CA SER A 384 20.32 -4.04 0.02
C SER A 384 21.15 -3.94 1.31
N LEU A 385 20.78 -3.00 2.16
CA LEU A 385 21.37 -2.88 3.48
C LEU A 385 20.78 -3.95 4.40
N GLY A 386 21.43 -5.13 4.48
CA GLY A 386 21.04 -6.24 5.34
C GLY A 386 20.51 -7.48 4.62
N GLY A 387 20.31 -7.46 3.29
CA GLY A 387 19.93 -8.64 2.48
C GLY A 387 18.52 -9.21 2.70
N LEU A 388 17.83 -8.84 3.77
CA LEU A 388 16.48 -9.32 4.14
C LEU A 388 15.39 -8.70 3.26
N PRO A 389 14.19 -9.29 3.14
CA PRO A 389 13.10 -8.76 2.32
C PRO A 389 12.69 -7.33 2.64
N TRP A 390 12.81 -6.93 3.91
CA TRP A 390 12.49 -5.58 4.40
C TRP A 390 13.69 -4.64 4.48
N SER A 391 14.91 -5.11 4.17
CA SER A 391 16.13 -4.28 4.24
C SER A 391 16.12 -3.18 3.19
N ARG A 392 16.32 -1.94 3.63
CA ARG A 392 16.39 -0.75 2.76
C ARG A 392 17.53 0.18 3.22
N PRO A 393 18.14 0.97 2.29
CA PRO A 393 17.82 1.05 0.85
C PRO A 393 18.16 -0.24 0.09
N MET A 394 17.46 -0.47 -1.04
CA MET A 394 17.65 -1.61 -1.92
C MET A 394 17.79 -1.14 -3.36
N LEU A 395 18.80 -1.65 -4.05
CA LEU A 395 18.90 -1.59 -5.51
C LEU A 395 18.36 -2.91 -6.07
N ARG A 396 17.51 -2.82 -7.07
CA ARG A 396 16.85 -3.96 -7.69
C ARG A 396 17.09 -3.96 -9.19
N PHE A 397 17.56 -5.09 -9.71
CA PHE A 397 17.72 -5.35 -11.14
C PHE A 397 16.80 -6.50 -11.51
N TYR A 398 15.87 -6.27 -12.42
CA TYR A 398 14.82 -7.25 -12.68
C TYR A 398 14.56 -7.49 -14.16
N THR A 399 13.97 -8.62 -14.46
CA THR A 399 13.34 -8.95 -15.73
C THR A 399 11.95 -9.48 -15.49
N THR A 400 11.00 -9.04 -16.29
CA THR A 400 9.59 -9.44 -16.21
C THR A 400 9.13 -9.98 -17.54
N VAL A 401 8.42 -11.08 -17.50
CA VAL A 401 7.66 -11.63 -18.62
C VAL A 401 6.22 -11.83 -18.18
N GLY A 402 5.28 -11.62 -19.08
CA GLY A 402 3.87 -11.80 -18.78
C GLY A 402 2.98 -11.55 -19.99
N ASP A 403 1.70 -11.74 -19.79
CA ASP A 403 0.71 -11.68 -20.85
C ASP A 403 -0.66 -11.32 -20.25
N VAL A 404 -1.45 -10.56 -21.01
CA VAL A 404 -2.86 -10.26 -20.72
C VAL A 404 -3.68 -10.70 -21.92
N GLU A 405 -4.62 -11.61 -21.73
CA GLU A 405 -5.59 -12.03 -22.72
C GLU A 405 -6.99 -11.55 -22.33
N THR A 406 -7.63 -10.77 -23.22
CA THR A 406 -9.02 -10.33 -23.07
C THR A 406 -9.91 -11.00 -24.10
N LYS A 407 -11.02 -11.60 -23.65
CA LYS A 407 -12.02 -12.26 -24.49
C LYS A 407 -13.41 -11.71 -24.16
N GLY A 408 -14.32 -11.73 -25.14
CA GLY A 408 -15.72 -11.38 -24.89
C GLY A 408 -16.54 -11.30 -26.16
N ASN A 409 -17.86 -11.34 -26.01
CA ASN A 409 -18.80 -11.31 -27.11
C ASN A 409 -18.81 -9.96 -27.87
N THR A 410 -18.45 -8.88 -27.18
CA THR A 410 -18.45 -7.52 -27.72
C THR A 410 -17.04 -6.99 -27.95
N VAL A 411 -16.02 -7.66 -27.45
CA VAL A 411 -14.62 -7.25 -27.53
C VAL A 411 -13.86 -8.24 -28.40
N LYS A 412 -13.11 -7.72 -29.39
CA LYS A 412 -12.19 -8.55 -30.15
C LYS A 412 -11.14 -9.13 -29.18
N THR A 413 -10.93 -10.45 -29.23
CA THR A 413 -9.85 -11.10 -28.49
C THR A 413 -8.53 -10.35 -28.74
N THR A 414 -7.96 -9.84 -27.67
CA THR A 414 -6.66 -9.18 -27.69
C THR A 414 -5.70 -9.97 -26.80
N ASN A 415 -4.47 -9.99 -27.20
CA ASN A 415 -3.38 -10.57 -26.41
C ASN A 415 -2.27 -9.51 -26.37
N VAL A 416 -1.85 -9.17 -25.15
CA VAL A 416 -0.83 -8.14 -24.90
C VAL A 416 0.28 -8.80 -24.10
N ASP A 417 1.44 -8.93 -24.73
CA ASP A 417 2.61 -9.49 -24.08
C ASP A 417 3.56 -8.42 -23.51
N THR A 418 4.33 -8.81 -22.53
CA THR A 418 5.43 -8.00 -22.03
C THR A 418 6.72 -8.79 -21.88
N LEU A 419 7.81 -8.14 -22.21
CA LEU A 419 9.16 -8.49 -21.80
C LEU A 419 9.83 -7.18 -21.38
N SER A 420 10.14 -7.04 -20.13
CA SER A 420 10.79 -5.84 -19.63
C SER A 420 12.02 -6.14 -18.78
N PHE A 421 12.95 -5.18 -18.77
CA PHE A 421 14.14 -5.18 -17.95
C PHE A 421 14.21 -3.85 -17.22
N GLY A 422 14.49 -3.88 -15.93
CA GLY A 422 14.55 -2.67 -15.16
C GLY A 422 15.65 -2.66 -14.11
N ALA A 423 15.98 -1.45 -13.71
CA ALA A 423 16.82 -1.16 -12.57
C ALA A 423 16.16 -0.06 -11.76
N MET A 424 15.97 -0.28 -10.46
CA MET A 424 15.34 0.69 -9.57
C MET A 424 15.98 0.65 -8.18
N PHE A 425 15.77 1.71 -7.42
CA PHE A 425 15.95 1.67 -5.99
C PHE A 425 14.61 1.72 -5.26
N GLU A 426 14.58 1.19 -4.08
CA GLU A 426 13.49 1.33 -3.11
C GLU A 426 14.11 1.63 -1.75
N ALA A 427 13.61 2.66 -1.06
CA ALA A 427 14.12 3.09 0.22
C ALA A 427 13.00 3.60 1.12
N TRP A 428 13.16 3.38 2.42
CA TRP A 428 12.49 4.10 3.49
C TRP A 428 13.51 4.48 4.57
N TRP A 429 13.24 5.55 5.29
CA TRP A 429 14.13 6.10 6.31
C TRP A 429 13.34 6.86 7.38
#